data_30ee1921238dd74ae21f723a96f42838
#
_entry.id   30ee1921238dd74ae21f723a96f42838
#
_cell.length_a   1.000
_cell.length_b   1.000
_cell.length_c   1.000
_cell.angle_alpha   90.00
_cell.angle_beta   90.00
_cell.angle_gamma   90.00
#
_symmetry.space_group_name_H-M   'P 1'
#
loop_
_entity.id
_entity.type
_entity.pdbx_description
1 polymer ?
#
loop_
_entity_poly.entity_id
_entity_poly.type
_entity_poly.pdbx_seq_one_letter_code
_entity_poly.pdbx_strand_id
1 'polypeptide(L)'
;MRWRFLVPTVYILFLMLPIYWLLSMSFKTTNEILGGFSVFPRTFTLDNYRVIFTDPTGYWVYINSILYVSVNTAISVLVALPAAYAFSRYRFLGDKHLFFWLLSNRMAPPAVFALPFFQLYSAVGLFDTHIAVALAHCLFSIP
;
A
#
# COMPACT_ATOMS: atom_id res chain seq x y z
N MET A 1 -16.87 -0.49 -35.96
CA MET A 1 -17.18 -1.05 -34.61
C MET A 1 -15.97 -1.67 -33.89
N ARG A 2 -14.87 -1.97 -34.55
CA ARG A 2 -13.62 -2.55 -33.97
C ARG A 2 -12.75 -1.55 -33.20
N TRP A 3 -12.82 -0.27 -33.50
CA TRP A 3 -11.99 0.79 -32.87
C TRP A 3 -12.29 1.02 -31.41
N ARG A 4 -13.50 0.72 -30.94
CA ARG A 4 -13.91 0.90 -29.53
C ARG A 4 -13.11 0.01 -28.57
N PHE A 5 -12.57 -1.11 -29.05
CA PHE A 5 -11.77 -2.04 -28.25
C PHE A 5 -10.25 -1.75 -28.37
N LEU A 6 -9.83 -1.08 -29.45
CA LEU A 6 -8.40 -0.86 -29.71
C LEU A 6 -7.76 0.01 -28.65
N VAL A 7 -8.38 1.14 -28.27
CA VAL A 7 -7.86 2.05 -27.25
C VAL A 7 -7.75 1.36 -25.90
N PRO A 8 -8.79 0.71 -25.35
CA PRO A 8 -8.68 -0.04 -24.10
C PRO A 8 -7.64 -1.14 -24.15
N THR A 9 -7.54 -1.87 -25.26
CA THR A 9 -6.55 -2.96 -25.42
C THR A 9 -5.12 -2.43 -25.37
N VAL A 10 -4.83 -1.37 -26.14
CA VAL A 10 -3.49 -0.74 -26.13
C VAL A 10 -3.14 -0.22 -24.74
N TYR A 11 -4.11 0.40 -24.07
CA TYR A 11 -3.92 0.90 -22.70
C TYR A 11 -3.63 -0.24 -21.72
N ILE A 12 -4.38 -1.34 -21.78
CA ILE A 12 -4.14 -2.51 -20.93
C ILE A 12 -2.76 -3.11 -21.22
N LEU A 13 -2.40 -3.28 -22.49
CA LEU A 13 -1.07 -3.79 -22.86
C LEU A 13 0.05 -2.89 -22.31
N PHE A 14 -0.11 -1.57 -22.40
CA PHE A 14 0.84 -0.62 -21.83
C PHE A 14 0.96 -0.78 -20.30
N LEU A 15 -0.16 -0.93 -19.59
CA LEU A 15 -0.16 -1.17 -18.14
C LEU A 15 0.43 -2.53 -17.75
N MET A 16 0.35 -3.54 -18.64
CA MET A 16 0.92 -4.85 -18.39
C MET A 16 2.46 -4.89 -18.55
N LEU A 17 3.07 -3.94 -19.27
CA LEU A 17 4.52 -3.90 -19.45
C LEU A 17 5.32 -3.87 -18.14
N PRO A 18 5.05 -2.96 -17.19
CA PRO A 18 5.78 -2.95 -15.92
C PRO A 18 5.50 -4.21 -15.07
N ILE A 19 4.28 -4.75 -15.13
CA ILE A 19 3.92 -5.98 -14.42
C ILE A 19 4.69 -7.17 -15.02
N TYR A 20 4.71 -7.29 -16.34
CA TYR A 20 5.52 -8.29 -17.02
C TYR A 20 7.00 -8.16 -16.68
N TRP A 21 7.52 -6.92 -16.64
CA TRP A 21 8.91 -6.65 -16.28
C TRP A 21 9.24 -7.17 -14.88
N LEU A 22 8.43 -6.82 -13.87
CA LEU A 22 8.61 -7.29 -12.49
C LEU A 22 8.55 -8.82 -12.41
N LEU A 23 7.58 -9.43 -13.10
CA LEU A 23 7.45 -10.88 -13.16
C LEU A 23 8.67 -11.53 -13.82
N SER A 24 9.16 -10.98 -14.93
CA SER A 24 10.35 -11.46 -15.60
C SER A 24 11.59 -11.34 -14.69
N MET A 25 11.74 -10.22 -13.97
CA MET A 25 12.85 -10.00 -13.03
C MET A 25 12.84 -11.01 -11.88
N SER A 26 11.65 -11.40 -11.39
CA SER A 26 11.53 -12.34 -10.27
C SER A 26 12.09 -13.74 -10.59
N PHE A 27 12.18 -14.12 -11.87
CA PHE A 27 12.72 -15.39 -12.33
C PHE A 27 14.16 -15.31 -12.82
N LYS A 28 14.83 -14.16 -12.73
CA LYS A 28 16.22 -13.95 -13.16
C LYS A 28 17.18 -14.15 -11.99
N THR A 29 18.41 -14.56 -12.32
CA THR A 29 19.51 -14.55 -11.35
C THR A 29 19.96 -13.11 -11.06
N THR A 30 20.55 -12.87 -9.88
CA THR A 30 21.11 -11.56 -9.52
C THR A 30 22.11 -11.05 -10.54
N ASN A 31 22.96 -11.94 -11.06
CA ASN A 31 23.95 -11.58 -12.09
C ASN A 31 23.28 -11.12 -13.40
N GLU A 32 22.17 -11.74 -13.78
CA GLU A 32 21.43 -11.34 -14.97
C GLU A 32 20.71 -10.02 -14.77
N ILE A 33 20.17 -9.77 -13.57
CA ILE A 33 19.52 -8.49 -13.21
C ILE A 33 20.52 -7.33 -13.29
N LEU A 34 21.73 -7.53 -12.78
CA LEU A 34 22.79 -6.52 -12.79
C LEU A 34 23.54 -6.43 -14.12
N GLY A 35 23.53 -7.50 -14.92
CA GLY A 35 24.29 -7.63 -16.15
C GLY A 35 23.71 -6.92 -17.38
N GLY A 36 22.54 -6.31 -17.27
CA GLY A 36 21.95 -5.52 -18.34
C GLY A 36 20.52 -5.89 -18.72
N PHE A 37 20.03 -5.26 -19.77
CA PHE A 37 18.64 -5.42 -20.22
C PHE A 37 18.42 -6.74 -20.94
N SER A 38 17.51 -7.56 -20.42
CA SER A 38 16.98 -8.73 -21.12
C SER A 38 15.47 -8.82 -20.93
N VAL A 39 14.71 -9.03 -22.00
CA VAL A 39 13.24 -9.12 -21.95
C VAL A 39 12.81 -10.43 -21.29
N PHE A 40 13.47 -11.52 -21.61
CA PHE A 40 13.20 -12.86 -21.04
C PHE A 40 14.37 -13.31 -20.16
N PRO A 41 14.08 -14.10 -19.09
CA PRO A 41 15.13 -14.75 -18.31
C PRO A 41 15.99 -15.65 -19.23
N ARG A 42 17.31 -15.49 -19.18
CA ARG A 42 18.26 -16.41 -19.87
C ARG A 42 18.44 -17.68 -19.07
N THR A 43 18.47 -17.55 -17.75
CA THR A 43 18.50 -18.63 -16.79
C THR A 43 17.29 -18.48 -15.87
N PHE A 44 16.35 -19.44 -15.96
CA PHE A 44 15.18 -19.44 -15.07
C PHE A 44 15.58 -19.94 -13.69
N THR A 45 15.30 -19.13 -12.65
CA THR A 45 15.55 -19.51 -11.25
C THR A 45 14.37 -19.15 -10.35
N LEU A 46 14.20 -19.91 -9.27
CA LEU A 46 13.26 -19.64 -8.18
C LEU A 46 14.00 -19.20 -6.90
N ASP A 47 15.31 -18.95 -6.98
CA ASP A 47 16.12 -18.58 -5.81
C ASP A 47 15.62 -17.31 -5.13
N ASN A 48 15.14 -16.32 -5.90
CA ASN A 48 14.57 -15.11 -5.35
C ASN A 48 13.37 -15.40 -4.42
N TYR A 49 12.52 -16.36 -4.80
CA TYR A 49 11.40 -16.79 -3.97
C TYR A 49 11.87 -17.64 -2.78
N ARG A 50 12.85 -18.49 -3.00
CA ARG A 50 13.43 -19.31 -1.91
C ARG A 50 14.00 -18.43 -0.81
N VAL A 51 14.74 -17.38 -1.14
CA VAL A 51 15.33 -16.44 -0.18
C VAL A 51 14.25 -15.79 0.70
N ILE A 52 13.10 -15.42 0.12
CA ILE A 52 11.99 -14.85 0.88
C ILE A 52 11.52 -15.76 2.02
N PHE A 53 11.51 -17.09 1.79
CA PHE A 53 11.02 -18.07 2.76
C PHE A 53 12.10 -18.67 3.66
N THR A 54 13.38 -18.60 3.27
CA THR A 54 14.49 -19.22 4.01
C THR A 54 15.31 -18.21 4.81
N ASP A 55 15.34 -16.93 4.37
CA ASP A 55 16.03 -15.88 5.11
C ASP A 55 15.11 -15.32 6.20
N PRO A 56 15.51 -15.42 7.49
CA PRO A 56 14.75 -14.84 8.59
C PRO A 56 14.41 -13.37 8.40
N THR A 57 15.32 -12.57 7.82
CA THR A 57 15.09 -11.15 7.51
C THR A 57 13.98 -10.99 6.46
N GLY A 58 13.92 -11.88 5.48
CA GLY A 58 12.93 -11.84 4.40
C GLY A 58 11.50 -12.08 4.90
N TYR A 59 11.21 -13.22 5.55
CA TYR A 59 9.85 -13.56 5.93
C TYR A 59 9.30 -12.67 7.06
N TRP A 60 10.15 -12.17 7.99
CA TRP A 60 9.71 -11.25 9.04
C TRP A 60 9.12 -9.96 8.49
N VAL A 61 9.65 -9.46 7.36
CA VAL A 61 9.07 -8.29 6.67
C VAL A 61 7.62 -8.55 6.25
N TYR A 62 7.32 -9.74 5.75
CA TYR A 62 5.94 -10.11 5.37
C TYR A 62 5.03 -10.28 6.58
N ILE A 63 5.51 -10.96 7.65
CA ILE A 63 4.74 -11.14 8.88
C ILE A 63 4.41 -9.77 9.49
N ASN A 64 5.39 -8.88 9.63
CA ASN A 64 5.16 -7.53 10.14
C ASN A 64 4.17 -6.76 9.28
N SER A 65 4.28 -6.86 7.95
CA SER A 65 3.33 -6.22 7.03
C SER A 65 1.91 -6.75 7.20
N ILE A 66 1.73 -8.05 7.33
CA ILE A 66 0.42 -8.67 7.58
C ILE A 66 -0.15 -8.20 8.91
N LEU A 67 0.66 -8.14 9.97
CA LEU A 67 0.22 -7.70 11.29
C LEU A 67 -0.30 -6.25 11.27
N TYR A 68 0.51 -5.29 10.81
CA TYR A 68 0.07 -3.90 10.84
C TYR A 68 -1.06 -3.63 9.84
N VAL A 69 -1.10 -4.30 8.68
CA VAL A 69 -2.22 -4.18 7.72
C VAL A 69 -3.49 -4.73 8.32
N SER A 70 -3.44 -5.88 9.02
CA SER A 70 -4.62 -6.46 9.69
C SER A 70 -5.16 -5.53 10.76
N VAL A 71 -4.28 -4.98 11.61
CA VAL A 71 -4.66 -4.01 12.65
C VAL A 71 -5.24 -2.74 12.03
N ASN A 72 -4.57 -2.17 11.01
CA ASN A 72 -5.07 -0.98 10.31
C ASN A 72 -6.44 -1.24 9.67
N THR A 73 -6.62 -2.37 8.99
CA THR A 73 -7.90 -2.71 8.35
C THR A 73 -9.01 -2.86 9.39
N ALA A 74 -8.76 -3.55 10.51
CA ALA A 74 -9.73 -3.70 11.57
C ALA A 74 -10.16 -2.34 12.14
N ILE A 75 -9.21 -1.49 12.50
CA ILE A 75 -9.50 -0.15 13.03
C ILE A 75 -10.26 0.69 11.99
N SER A 76 -9.79 0.71 10.75
CA SER A 76 -10.39 1.53 9.69
C SER A 76 -11.83 1.11 9.41
N VAL A 77 -12.11 -0.19 9.32
CA VAL A 77 -13.48 -0.69 9.07
C VAL A 77 -14.38 -0.41 10.27
N LEU A 78 -13.91 -0.65 11.49
CA LEU A 78 -14.68 -0.41 12.72
C LEU A 78 -15.04 1.07 12.91
N VAL A 79 -14.20 1.99 12.45
CA VAL A 79 -14.44 3.42 12.56
C VAL A 79 -15.20 3.97 11.34
N ALA A 80 -14.79 3.59 10.13
CA ALA A 80 -15.36 4.13 8.89
C ALA A 80 -16.82 3.69 8.67
N LEU A 81 -17.18 2.43 9.00
CA LEU A 81 -18.55 1.94 8.79
C LEU A 81 -19.60 2.72 9.62
N PRO A 82 -19.45 2.88 10.95
CA PRO A 82 -20.42 3.67 11.72
C PRO A 82 -20.37 5.16 11.34
N ALA A 83 -19.21 5.71 10.99
CA ALA A 83 -19.10 7.09 10.52
C ALA A 83 -19.87 7.28 9.19
N ALA A 84 -19.65 6.42 8.20
CA ALA A 84 -20.38 6.46 6.93
C ALA A 84 -21.90 6.30 7.13
N TYR A 85 -22.31 5.39 8.03
CA TYR A 85 -23.71 5.24 8.40
C TYR A 85 -24.29 6.52 9.01
N ALA A 86 -23.56 7.15 9.94
CA ALA A 86 -23.99 8.40 10.56
C ALA A 86 -24.15 9.53 9.54
N PHE A 87 -23.18 9.75 8.65
CA PHE A 87 -23.25 10.75 7.57
C PHE A 87 -24.39 10.49 6.59
N SER A 88 -24.72 9.23 6.33
CA SER A 88 -25.78 8.88 5.37
C SER A 88 -27.19 9.01 5.95
N ARG A 89 -27.36 8.77 7.26
CA ARG A 89 -28.67 8.68 7.92
C ARG A 89 -29.04 9.88 8.75
N TYR A 90 -28.07 10.57 9.33
CA TYR A 90 -28.32 11.66 10.27
C TYR A 90 -27.83 12.99 9.71
N ARG A 91 -28.60 14.05 10.03
CA ARG A 91 -28.19 15.44 9.83
C ARG A 91 -27.78 15.99 11.18
N PHE A 92 -26.54 16.41 11.34
CA PHE A 92 -26.03 16.99 12.58
C PHE A 92 -25.27 18.28 12.32
N LEU A 93 -25.11 19.11 13.34
CA LEU A 93 -24.43 20.38 13.21
C LEU A 93 -22.98 20.17 12.74
N GLY A 94 -22.63 20.76 11.59
CA GLY A 94 -21.28 20.66 11.04
C GLY A 94 -21.01 19.40 10.19
N ASP A 95 -22.01 18.58 9.88
CA ASP A 95 -21.88 17.36 9.07
C ASP A 95 -21.11 17.59 7.77
N LYS A 96 -21.46 18.62 7.02
CA LYS A 96 -20.81 18.98 5.74
C LYS A 96 -19.35 19.41 5.93
N HIS A 97 -19.08 20.19 6.98
CA HIS A 97 -17.74 20.69 7.26
C HIS A 97 -16.82 19.53 7.71
N LEU A 98 -17.33 18.64 8.57
CA LEU A 98 -16.60 17.47 9.01
C LEU A 98 -16.32 16.51 7.85
N PHE A 99 -17.31 16.26 7.00
CA PHE A 99 -17.13 15.43 5.80
C PHE A 99 -16.08 16.02 4.85
N PHE A 100 -16.14 17.32 4.58
CA PHE A 100 -15.15 18.00 3.75
C PHE A 100 -13.75 17.95 4.38
N TRP A 101 -13.63 18.12 5.70
CA TRP A 101 -12.37 18.01 6.40
C TRP A 101 -11.77 16.58 6.29
N LEU A 102 -12.57 15.54 6.43
CA LEU A 102 -12.13 14.16 6.22
C LEU A 102 -11.59 13.97 4.79
N LEU A 103 -12.30 14.44 3.78
CA LEU A 103 -11.83 14.39 2.38
C LEU A 103 -10.53 15.15 2.18
N SER A 104 -10.37 16.32 2.80
CA SER A 104 -9.17 17.16 2.69
C SER A 104 -7.93 16.45 3.21
N ASN A 105 -8.07 15.62 4.25
CA ASN A 105 -6.95 14.87 4.81
C ASN A 105 -6.32 13.91 3.80
N ARG A 106 -7.09 13.36 2.85
CA ARG A 106 -6.56 12.50 1.79
C ARG A 106 -5.73 13.24 0.74
N MET A 107 -5.89 14.57 0.65
CA MET A 107 -5.14 15.39 -0.32
C MET A 107 -3.73 15.74 0.20
N ALA A 108 -3.50 15.60 1.51
CA ALA A 108 -2.20 15.93 2.10
C ALA A 108 -1.15 14.86 1.75
N PRO A 109 0.05 15.27 1.29
CA PRO A 109 1.13 14.32 1.00
C PRO A 109 1.55 13.56 2.25
N PRO A 110 1.65 12.22 2.23
CA PRO A 110 2.06 11.42 3.41
C PRO A 110 3.40 11.85 4.02
N ALA A 111 4.33 12.33 3.20
CA ALA A 111 5.64 12.78 3.66
C ALA A 111 5.59 13.94 4.68
N VAL A 112 4.56 14.80 4.60
CA VAL A 112 4.38 15.93 5.53
C VAL A 112 4.12 15.44 6.95
N PHE A 113 3.49 14.27 7.11
CA PHE A 113 3.16 13.69 8.41
C PHE A 113 4.30 12.86 9.02
N ALA A 114 5.36 12.55 8.28
CA ALA A 114 6.44 11.68 8.75
C ALA A 114 7.09 12.22 10.04
N LEU A 115 7.50 13.51 10.06
CA LEU A 115 8.13 14.12 11.21
C LEU A 115 7.18 14.31 12.39
N PRO A 116 5.94 14.84 12.22
CA PRO A 116 4.96 14.91 13.31
C PRO A 116 4.65 13.54 13.94
N PHE A 117 4.48 12.49 13.14
CA PHE A 117 4.24 11.15 13.68
C PHE A 117 5.44 10.59 14.42
N PHE A 118 6.66 10.80 13.90
CA PHE A 118 7.88 10.42 14.60
C PHE A 118 7.95 11.06 15.98
N GLN A 119 7.73 12.37 16.07
CA GLN A 119 7.77 13.12 17.33
C GLN A 119 6.67 12.66 18.30
N LEU A 120 5.43 12.52 17.80
CA LEU A 120 4.30 12.07 18.61
C LEU A 120 4.53 10.67 19.17
N TYR A 121 4.87 9.71 18.31
CA TYR A 121 5.03 8.31 18.73
C TYR A 121 6.25 8.11 19.62
N SER A 122 7.31 8.88 19.41
CA SER A 122 8.46 8.90 20.33
C SER A 122 8.07 9.45 21.70
N ALA A 123 7.29 10.53 21.75
CA ALA A 123 6.86 11.16 23.01
C ALA A 123 5.94 10.25 23.85
N VAL A 124 5.09 9.44 23.21
CA VAL A 124 4.16 8.53 23.91
C VAL A 124 4.69 7.09 24.04
N GLY A 125 5.94 6.82 23.63
CA GLY A 125 6.56 5.49 23.74
C GLY A 125 6.01 4.45 22.77
N LEU A 126 5.35 4.86 21.68
CA LEU A 126 4.81 3.98 20.64
C LEU A 126 5.75 3.81 19.44
N PHE A 127 6.88 4.50 19.43
CA PHE A 127 7.85 4.39 18.35
C PHE A 127 8.30 2.93 18.14
N ASP A 128 8.48 2.53 16.88
CA ASP A 128 8.87 1.15 16.47
C ASP A 128 7.88 0.05 16.90
N THR A 129 6.59 0.36 16.91
CA THR A 129 5.52 -0.61 17.17
C THR A 129 4.60 -0.79 15.96
N HIS A 130 4.02 -1.99 15.79
CA HIS A 130 3.01 -2.26 14.76
C HIS A 130 1.77 -1.38 14.89
N ILE A 131 1.42 -1.00 16.13
CA ILE A 131 0.28 -0.12 16.42
C ILE A 131 0.54 1.28 15.88
N ALA A 132 1.74 1.83 16.07
CA ALA A 132 2.09 3.15 15.55
C ALA A 132 1.97 3.20 14.02
N VAL A 133 2.51 2.19 13.33
CA VAL A 133 2.41 2.09 11.86
C VAL A 133 0.94 1.97 11.43
N ALA A 134 0.15 1.11 12.07
CA ALA A 134 -1.26 0.94 11.76
C ALA A 134 -2.05 2.24 11.95
N LEU A 135 -1.84 2.97 13.05
CA LEU A 135 -2.50 4.25 13.33
C LEU A 135 -2.09 5.35 12.35
N ALA A 136 -0.81 5.40 11.95
CA ALA A 136 -0.36 6.34 10.93
C ALA A 136 -1.07 6.11 9.59
N HIS A 137 -1.28 4.86 9.20
CA HIS A 137 -2.04 4.51 8.01
C HIS A 137 -3.55 4.82 8.13
N CYS A 138 -4.12 4.80 9.35
CA CYS A 138 -5.52 5.14 9.58
C CYS A 138 -5.86 6.57 9.14
N LEU A 139 -4.90 7.51 9.18
CA LEU A 139 -5.10 8.87 8.71
C LEU A 139 -5.56 8.92 7.25
N PHE A 140 -5.11 7.98 6.43
CA PHE A 140 -5.41 7.90 5.00
C PHE A 140 -6.46 6.85 4.65
N SER A 141 -6.67 5.86 5.51
CA SER A 141 -7.59 4.74 5.22
C SER A 141 -9.00 4.95 5.78
N ILE A 142 -9.17 5.75 6.84
CA ILE A 142 -10.50 6.02 7.42
C ILE A 142 -11.32 6.99 6.57
N PRO A 143 -10.79 8.12 6.03
CA PRO A 143 -11.54 8.98 5.14
C PRO A 143 -11.77 8.33 3.78
#